data_9dc00a4c874c46aa84af7633c8f0ede5
#
_entry.id   9dc00a4c874c46aa84af7633c8f0ede5
#
_cell.length_a   1.000
_cell.length_b   1.000
_cell.length_c   1.000
_cell.angle_alpha   90.00
_cell.angle_beta   90.00
_cell.angle_gamma   90.00
#
_symmetry.space_group_name_H-M   'P 1'
#
loop_
_entity.id
_entity.type
_entity.pdbx_description
1 polymer ?
#
loop_
_entity_poly.entity_id
_entity_poly.type
_entity_poly.pdbx_seq_one_letter_code
_entity_poly.pdbx_strand_id
1 'polypeptide(L)'
;VRIAVPREIKNHEYRVALTPAGAHELTSRGHDVFVEQGAGLGSAITDEEYLAAGAKILASADDVWAEGDMVLKVKEPIAVEYPRLRAGQTLFTYLHLAADKPLTEALLASGTTAIAYETVQLPNRSLPLLAPMSEVAGRLAPQVGAFSLMKPSGGRGVLPGGVPGVAPARVVVIGGGVAGVNAATIAVGMGADVQILDTNVDRLRQIDAQFQGRLRTLASNSFAIEQAVREADLVIGAVLVPGAAAPKLVSNALVADMKPGSVLVDIAIDQGGCFEDSRPTTHAEPTYDVHNSVFYCVANMPGAVPRTSTYALTNVTLPYAVALADKGWSQALNDDRSLALGLNVHAGRLTNGPVAEATGLVHTPLETVL
;
A
#
# COMPACT_ATOMS: atom_id res chain seq x y z
N VAL A 1 4.35 7.49 27.56
CA VAL A 1 5.25 7.09 26.44
C VAL A 1 5.49 8.30 25.55
N ARG A 2 6.72 8.47 25.09
CA ARG A 2 7.14 9.51 24.15
C ARG A 2 7.02 8.95 22.73
N ILE A 3 6.17 9.56 21.93
CA ILE A 3 5.84 9.10 20.57
C ILE A 3 6.47 10.07 19.58
N ALA A 4 7.27 9.57 18.66
CA ALA A 4 7.95 10.33 17.64
C ALA A 4 7.35 10.09 16.26
N VAL A 5 7.16 11.17 15.51
CA VAL A 5 6.65 11.16 14.14
C VAL A 5 7.62 11.93 13.25
N PRO A 6 8.67 11.27 12.74
CA PRO A 6 9.60 11.89 11.81
C PRO A 6 8.95 12.14 10.45
N ARG A 7 9.49 13.10 9.70
CA ARG A 7 9.13 13.33 8.31
C ARG A 7 9.63 12.16 7.45
N GLU A 8 8.80 11.73 6.51
CA GLU A 8 9.20 10.76 5.51
C GLU A 8 10.21 11.36 4.53
N ILE A 9 11.25 10.60 4.23
CA ILE A 9 12.38 11.07 3.41
C ILE A 9 12.63 10.22 2.16
N LYS A 10 11.84 9.18 1.93
CA LYS A 10 11.87 8.43 0.66
C LYS A 10 11.38 9.32 -0.49
N ASN A 11 11.93 9.10 -1.67
CA ASN A 11 11.54 9.85 -2.85
C ASN A 11 10.03 9.74 -3.11
N HIS A 12 9.38 10.87 -3.35
CA HIS A 12 7.93 10.99 -3.56
C HIS A 12 7.08 10.38 -2.44
N GLU A 13 7.57 10.39 -1.19
CA GLU A 13 6.77 10.03 -0.02
C GLU A 13 6.36 11.32 0.73
N TYR A 14 5.07 11.62 0.66
CA TYR A 14 4.46 12.85 1.17
C TYR A 14 3.44 12.57 2.27
N ARG A 15 3.24 11.29 2.64
CA ARG A 15 2.35 10.90 3.74
C ARG A 15 3.02 11.14 5.08
N VAL A 16 2.23 11.12 6.13
CA VAL A 16 2.70 11.20 7.53
C VAL A 16 1.97 10.15 8.36
N ALA A 17 2.65 9.60 9.36
CA ALA A 17 2.13 8.45 10.12
C ALA A 17 1.09 8.81 11.19
N LEU A 18 0.85 10.08 11.43
CA LEU A 18 -0.11 10.55 12.43
C LEU A 18 -0.81 11.82 11.94
N THR A 19 -2.11 11.92 12.16
CA THR A 19 -2.88 13.15 11.94
C THR A 19 -3.00 13.96 13.23
N PRO A 20 -3.41 15.26 13.17
CA PRO A 20 -3.72 16.03 14.36
C PRO A 20 -4.76 15.36 15.27
N ALA A 21 -5.76 14.69 14.69
CA ALA A 21 -6.75 13.93 15.48
C ALA A 21 -6.08 12.78 16.26
N GLY A 22 -5.16 12.07 15.63
CA GLY A 22 -4.38 11.02 16.31
C GLY A 22 -3.45 11.59 17.38
N ALA A 23 -2.81 12.74 17.12
CA ALA A 23 -1.99 13.44 18.10
C ALA A 23 -2.82 13.85 19.33
N HIS A 24 -4.01 14.41 19.10
CA HIS A 24 -4.94 14.77 20.18
C HIS A 24 -5.37 13.55 21.00
N GLU A 25 -5.69 12.43 20.35
CA GLU A 25 -6.07 11.19 21.06
C GLU A 25 -4.93 10.70 21.97
N LEU A 26 -3.70 10.69 21.47
CA LEU A 26 -2.55 10.23 22.23
C LEU A 26 -2.18 11.19 23.37
N THR A 27 -2.20 12.51 23.12
CA THR A 27 -1.89 13.51 24.15
C THR A 27 -2.95 13.56 25.25
N SER A 28 -4.23 13.40 24.93
CA SER A 28 -5.32 13.34 25.92
C SER A 28 -5.25 12.09 26.81
N ARG A 29 -4.52 11.05 26.39
CA ARG A 29 -4.20 9.87 27.21
C ARG A 29 -2.93 10.02 28.05
N GLY A 30 -2.29 11.19 28.00
CA GLY A 30 -1.09 11.48 28.80
C GLY A 30 0.22 11.06 28.14
N HIS A 31 0.22 10.82 26.84
CA HIS A 31 1.46 10.57 26.08
C HIS A 31 2.04 11.88 25.54
N ASP A 32 3.36 11.97 25.42
CA ASP A 32 4.03 13.06 24.73
C ASP A 32 4.17 12.71 23.25
N VAL A 33 3.69 13.60 22.38
CA VAL A 33 3.81 13.43 20.92
C VAL A 33 4.77 14.48 20.36
N PHE A 34 5.81 14.02 19.68
CA PHE A 34 6.83 14.84 19.03
C PHE A 34 6.74 14.63 17.51
N VAL A 35 6.55 15.72 16.78
CA VAL A 35 6.44 15.68 15.30
C VAL A 35 7.59 16.50 14.73
N GLU A 36 8.25 15.98 13.71
CA GLU A 36 9.27 16.72 12.99
C GLU A 36 8.64 17.90 12.24
N GLN A 37 9.29 19.05 12.29
CA GLN A 37 8.85 20.25 11.59
C GLN A 37 8.59 19.96 10.11
N GLY A 38 7.39 20.33 9.67
CA GLY A 38 6.96 20.13 8.28
C GLY A 38 6.60 18.70 7.90
N ALA A 39 6.59 17.73 8.83
CA ALA A 39 6.28 16.32 8.52
C ALA A 39 4.91 16.12 7.86
N GLY A 40 3.91 16.93 8.22
CA GLY A 40 2.55 16.84 7.68
C GLY A 40 2.32 17.63 6.39
N LEU A 41 3.23 18.52 5.97
CA LEU A 41 2.99 19.45 4.87
C LEU A 41 2.65 18.76 3.55
N GLY A 42 3.29 17.64 3.25
CA GLY A 42 3.00 16.85 2.05
C GLY A 42 1.57 16.30 2.00
N SER A 43 0.93 16.15 3.17
CA SER A 43 -0.47 15.74 3.31
C SER A 43 -1.42 16.92 3.60
N ALA A 44 -0.96 18.16 3.37
CA ALA A 44 -1.67 19.40 3.68
C ALA A 44 -2.12 19.48 5.16
N ILE A 45 -1.20 19.14 6.06
CA ILE A 45 -1.35 19.25 7.52
C ILE A 45 -0.21 20.13 8.01
N THR A 46 -0.51 21.23 8.72
CA THR A 46 0.49 22.19 9.17
C THR A 46 1.02 21.86 10.56
N ASP A 47 2.16 22.44 10.92
CA ASP A 47 2.73 22.30 12.27
C ASP A 47 1.81 22.91 13.33
N GLU A 48 1.09 24.01 13.01
CA GLU A 48 0.12 24.66 13.88
C GLU A 48 -1.05 23.73 14.22
N GLU A 49 -1.50 22.91 13.26
CA GLU A 49 -2.56 21.92 13.52
C GLU A 49 -2.10 20.85 14.52
N TYR A 50 -0.84 20.41 14.45
CA TYR A 50 -0.27 19.50 15.45
C TYR A 50 -0.09 20.16 16.81
N LEU A 51 0.40 21.40 16.86
CA LEU A 51 0.51 22.16 18.11
C LEU A 51 -0.84 22.35 18.78
N ALA A 52 -1.88 22.70 18.01
CA ALA A 52 -3.25 22.82 18.51
C ALA A 52 -3.81 21.49 19.05
N ALA A 53 -3.33 20.35 18.53
CA ALA A 53 -3.67 19.00 18.99
C ALA A 53 -2.86 18.55 20.23
N GLY A 54 -1.97 19.40 20.75
CA GLY A 54 -1.15 19.12 21.94
C GLY A 54 0.20 18.47 21.65
N ALA A 55 0.57 18.26 20.39
CA ALA A 55 1.89 17.77 20.03
C ALA A 55 2.96 18.86 20.15
N LYS A 56 4.22 18.45 20.21
CA LYS A 56 5.41 19.30 20.20
C LYS A 56 6.11 19.19 18.86
N ILE A 57 6.50 20.31 18.26
CA ILE A 57 7.25 20.33 17.02
C ILE A 57 8.75 20.41 17.33
N LEU A 58 9.53 19.52 16.75
CA LEU A 58 10.99 19.53 16.84
C LEU A 58 11.61 19.79 15.46
N ALA A 59 12.72 20.54 15.45
CA ALA A 59 13.28 21.09 14.22
C ALA A 59 14.00 20.04 13.34
N SER A 60 14.50 18.96 13.93
CA SER A 60 15.29 17.96 13.20
C SER A 60 14.83 16.53 13.43
N ALA A 61 15.12 15.68 12.45
CA ALA A 61 14.90 14.25 12.56
C ALA A 61 15.68 13.64 13.75
N ASP A 62 16.92 14.09 13.97
CA ASP A 62 17.75 13.56 15.07
C ASP A 62 17.11 13.81 16.43
N ASP A 63 16.55 15.01 16.64
CA ASP A 63 15.84 15.33 17.88
C ASP A 63 14.57 14.48 18.04
N VAL A 64 13.79 14.35 16.97
CA VAL A 64 12.54 13.56 17.02
C VAL A 64 12.81 12.09 17.31
N TRP A 65 13.76 11.48 16.62
CA TRP A 65 14.12 10.08 16.86
C TRP A 65 14.71 9.86 18.25
N ALA A 66 15.50 10.80 18.76
CA ALA A 66 16.09 10.71 20.11
C ALA A 66 15.04 10.75 21.21
N GLU A 67 13.99 11.58 21.06
CA GLU A 67 12.91 11.68 22.03
C GLU A 67 11.97 10.46 22.05
N GLY A 68 11.79 9.78 20.90
CA GLY A 68 10.77 8.74 20.78
C GLY A 68 11.12 7.41 21.43
N ASP A 69 10.32 6.97 22.40
CA ASP A 69 10.29 5.58 22.86
C ASP A 69 9.55 4.70 21.83
N MET A 70 8.55 5.28 21.17
CA MET A 70 7.83 4.70 20.04
C MET A 70 7.91 5.64 18.84
N VAL A 71 8.34 5.10 17.70
CA VAL A 71 8.44 5.83 16.42
C VAL A 71 7.35 5.34 15.49
N LEU A 72 6.53 6.27 15.00
CA LEU A 72 5.50 6.03 14.00
C LEU A 72 5.99 6.55 12.64
N LYS A 73 6.05 5.69 11.64
CA LYS A 73 6.38 6.03 10.26
C LYS A 73 5.35 5.45 9.28
N VAL A 74 5.37 5.92 8.07
CA VAL A 74 4.63 5.31 6.96
C VAL A 74 5.49 4.27 6.27
N LYS A 75 6.70 4.66 5.85
CA LYS A 75 7.64 3.79 5.13
C LYS A 75 8.78 3.32 6.01
N GLU A 76 9.35 2.22 5.61
CA GLU A 76 10.53 1.64 6.21
C GLU A 76 11.69 2.65 6.32
N PRO A 77 12.50 2.57 7.37
CA PRO A 77 13.72 3.36 7.48
C PRO A 77 14.68 3.07 6.32
N ILE A 78 15.37 4.11 5.85
CA ILE A 78 16.45 3.99 4.87
C ILE A 78 17.81 4.20 5.52
N ALA A 79 18.89 3.93 4.81
CA ALA A 79 20.25 3.87 5.35
C ALA A 79 20.65 5.05 6.24
N VAL A 80 20.22 6.29 5.89
CA VAL A 80 20.50 7.48 6.71
C VAL A 80 19.75 7.53 8.04
N GLU A 81 18.70 6.69 8.20
CA GLU A 81 17.92 6.58 9.43
C GLU A 81 18.40 5.44 10.34
N TYR A 82 19.17 4.47 9.81
CA TYR A 82 19.65 3.32 10.59
C TYR A 82 20.40 3.70 11.87
N PRO A 83 21.28 4.74 11.88
CA PRO A 83 21.96 5.16 13.11
C PRO A 83 21.05 5.68 14.21
N ARG A 84 19.78 6.02 13.90
CA ARG A 84 18.79 6.51 14.86
C ARG A 84 18.01 5.39 15.55
N LEU A 85 18.10 4.18 15.01
CA LEU A 85 17.48 2.99 15.61
C LEU A 85 18.23 2.61 16.89
N ARG A 86 17.50 2.24 17.95
CA ARG A 86 18.13 1.87 19.22
C ARG A 86 17.35 0.80 19.97
N ALA A 87 18.06 0.09 20.84
CA ALA A 87 17.46 -0.90 21.75
C ALA A 87 16.43 -0.24 22.67
N GLY A 88 15.34 -0.95 22.94
CA GLY A 88 14.22 -0.46 23.74
C GLY A 88 13.25 0.48 23.02
N GLN A 89 13.55 0.88 21.79
CA GLN A 89 12.65 1.66 20.96
C GLN A 89 11.68 0.75 20.20
N THR A 90 10.41 1.13 20.15
CA THR A 90 9.40 0.47 19.30
C THR A 90 9.25 1.24 18.00
N LEU A 91 9.38 0.56 16.85
CA LEU A 91 9.12 1.11 15.52
C LEU A 91 7.86 0.47 14.96
N PHE A 92 6.86 1.28 14.59
CA PHE A 92 5.60 0.83 14.01
C PHE A 92 5.38 1.50 12.65
N THR A 93 5.50 0.73 11.57
CA THR A 93 5.55 1.23 10.18
C THR A 93 5.38 0.09 9.17
N TYR A 94 5.24 0.37 7.87
CA TYR A 94 5.56 -0.60 6.84
C TYR A 94 7.05 -0.90 6.84
N LEU A 95 7.45 -2.16 6.69
CA LEU A 95 8.85 -2.57 6.74
C LEU A 95 9.35 -3.26 5.47
N HIS A 96 8.52 -4.06 4.81
CA HIS A 96 8.86 -4.79 3.56
C HIS A 96 10.19 -5.58 3.64
N LEU A 97 10.50 -6.18 4.79
CA LEU A 97 11.81 -6.76 5.11
C LEU A 97 12.22 -7.91 4.20
N ALA A 98 11.28 -8.66 3.64
CA ALA A 98 11.58 -9.76 2.72
C ALA A 98 12.34 -9.30 1.45
N ALA A 99 12.17 -8.03 1.06
CA ALA A 99 12.85 -7.41 -0.09
C ALA A 99 14.06 -6.54 0.31
N ASP A 100 14.31 -6.34 1.61
CA ASP A 100 15.34 -5.42 2.11
C ASP A 100 16.18 -6.07 3.23
N LYS A 101 17.12 -6.91 2.82
CA LYS A 101 18.05 -7.55 3.75
C LYS A 101 18.92 -6.56 4.53
N PRO A 102 19.48 -5.46 3.94
CA PRO A 102 20.24 -4.48 4.70
C PRO A 102 19.44 -3.82 5.84
N LEU A 103 18.18 -3.45 5.61
CA LEU A 103 17.31 -2.94 6.65
C LEU A 103 17.04 -3.99 7.74
N THR A 104 16.80 -5.24 7.33
CA THR A 104 16.58 -6.35 8.28
C THR A 104 17.79 -6.51 9.21
N GLU A 105 19.00 -6.52 8.66
CA GLU A 105 20.25 -6.60 9.41
C GLU A 105 20.44 -5.38 10.34
N ALA A 106 20.12 -4.17 9.87
CA ALA A 106 20.18 -2.95 10.68
C ALA A 106 19.23 -2.99 11.89
N LEU A 107 17.99 -3.46 11.70
CA LEU A 107 17.02 -3.64 12.77
C LEU A 107 17.47 -4.68 13.78
N LEU A 108 18.03 -5.80 13.34
CA LEU A 108 18.60 -6.82 14.21
C LEU A 108 19.76 -6.27 15.03
N ALA A 109 20.68 -5.55 14.40
CA ALA A 109 21.85 -4.98 15.06
C ALA A 109 21.50 -3.88 16.08
N SER A 110 20.46 -3.10 15.82
CA SER A 110 20.02 -2.01 16.70
C SER A 110 19.32 -2.48 17.97
N GLY A 111 18.78 -3.70 17.98
CA GLY A 111 17.95 -4.20 19.07
C GLY A 111 16.56 -3.53 19.18
N THR A 112 16.13 -2.81 18.17
CA THR A 112 14.81 -2.18 18.07
C THR A 112 13.70 -3.24 18.06
N THR A 113 12.53 -2.90 18.63
CA THR A 113 11.29 -3.67 18.47
C THR A 113 10.55 -3.16 17.23
N ALA A 114 10.58 -3.92 16.15
CA ALA A 114 9.99 -3.50 14.88
C ALA A 114 8.69 -4.28 14.58
N ILE A 115 7.59 -3.54 14.50
CA ILE A 115 6.24 -4.05 14.25
C ILE A 115 5.80 -3.55 12.88
N ALA A 116 5.58 -4.48 11.95
CA ALA A 116 5.24 -4.17 10.57
C ALA A 116 3.72 -4.06 10.37
N TYR A 117 3.25 -3.00 9.73
CA TYR A 117 1.85 -2.84 9.36
C TYR A 117 1.34 -3.99 8.48
N GLU A 118 2.13 -4.37 7.47
CA GLU A 118 1.74 -5.36 6.45
C GLU A 118 1.69 -6.79 6.95
N THR A 119 2.18 -7.08 8.15
CA THR A 119 2.12 -8.43 8.73
C THR A 119 1.11 -8.56 9.87
N VAL A 120 0.47 -7.47 10.29
CA VAL A 120 -0.71 -7.53 11.17
C VAL A 120 -1.83 -8.23 10.39
N GLN A 121 -2.30 -9.35 10.92
CA GLN A 121 -3.25 -10.20 10.20
C GLN A 121 -4.39 -10.67 11.10
N LEU A 122 -5.63 -10.46 10.65
CA LEU A 122 -6.83 -10.92 11.34
C LEU A 122 -7.04 -12.43 11.17
N PRO A 123 -7.89 -13.09 12.02
CA PRO A 123 -8.15 -14.52 11.93
C PRO A 123 -8.71 -14.98 10.57
N ASN A 124 -9.40 -14.11 9.84
CA ASN A 124 -9.87 -14.34 8.48
C ASN A 124 -8.80 -14.13 7.40
N ARG A 125 -7.53 -13.97 7.80
CA ARG A 125 -6.35 -13.70 6.96
C ARG A 125 -6.33 -12.35 6.25
N SER A 126 -7.27 -11.46 6.53
CA SER A 126 -7.20 -10.10 6.00
C SER A 126 -6.06 -9.30 6.67
N LEU A 127 -5.53 -8.33 5.93
CA LEU A 127 -4.43 -7.47 6.36
C LEU A 127 -4.98 -6.04 6.60
N PRO A 128 -5.49 -5.75 7.81
CA PRO A 128 -6.27 -4.55 8.07
C PRO A 128 -5.48 -3.25 7.88
N LEU A 129 -4.15 -3.28 8.07
CA LEU A 129 -3.31 -2.09 7.95
C LEU A 129 -2.74 -1.93 6.52
N LEU A 130 -2.83 -2.96 5.68
CA LEU A 130 -2.48 -2.89 4.26
C LEU A 130 -3.70 -2.52 3.38
N ALA A 131 -4.89 -2.96 3.77
CA ALA A 131 -6.13 -2.76 3.01
C ALA A 131 -6.38 -1.30 2.57
N PRO A 132 -6.19 -0.26 3.42
CA PRO A 132 -6.42 1.13 2.98
C PRO A 132 -5.55 1.57 1.81
N MET A 133 -4.30 1.10 1.75
CA MET A 133 -3.42 1.43 0.62
C MET A 133 -3.84 0.70 -0.65
N SER A 134 -4.35 -0.51 -0.53
CA SER A 134 -4.97 -1.24 -1.65
C SER A 134 -6.27 -0.56 -2.13
N GLU A 135 -7.07 0.00 -1.23
CA GLU A 135 -8.25 0.79 -1.58
C GLU A 135 -7.86 2.06 -2.34
N VAL A 136 -6.88 2.81 -1.85
CA VAL A 136 -6.41 4.03 -2.52
C VAL A 136 -5.82 3.71 -3.89
N ALA A 137 -4.93 2.71 -4.00
CA ALA A 137 -4.35 2.29 -5.27
C ALA A 137 -5.42 1.83 -6.26
N GLY A 138 -6.39 1.03 -5.81
CA GLY A 138 -7.51 0.60 -6.62
C GLY A 138 -8.31 1.78 -7.18
N ARG A 139 -8.68 2.74 -6.31
CA ARG A 139 -9.45 3.93 -6.73
C ARG A 139 -8.67 4.87 -7.64
N LEU A 140 -7.34 4.92 -7.52
CA LEU A 140 -6.48 5.73 -8.36
C LEU A 140 -6.27 5.11 -9.76
N ALA A 141 -6.22 3.78 -9.86
CA ALA A 141 -5.90 3.07 -11.10
C ALA A 141 -6.78 3.46 -12.30
N PRO A 142 -8.12 3.54 -12.21
CA PRO A 142 -8.95 4.01 -13.33
C PRO A 142 -8.70 5.46 -13.71
N GLN A 143 -8.32 6.32 -12.77
CA GLN A 143 -8.04 7.74 -13.03
C GLN A 143 -6.75 7.90 -13.84
N VAL A 144 -5.67 7.25 -13.43
CA VAL A 144 -4.41 7.27 -14.19
C VAL A 144 -4.56 6.54 -15.53
N GLY A 145 -5.35 5.47 -15.57
CA GLY A 145 -5.70 4.76 -16.78
C GLY A 145 -6.48 5.65 -17.77
N ALA A 146 -7.48 6.38 -17.30
CA ALA A 146 -8.25 7.32 -18.09
C ALA A 146 -7.39 8.46 -18.65
N PHE A 147 -6.48 8.99 -17.83
CA PHE A 147 -5.50 9.99 -18.29
C PHE A 147 -4.59 9.42 -19.37
N SER A 148 -4.08 8.20 -19.18
CA SER A 148 -3.19 7.55 -20.13
C SER A 148 -3.90 7.14 -21.43
N LEU A 149 -5.23 6.94 -21.41
CA LEU A 149 -6.04 6.70 -22.62
C LEU A 149 -6.15 7.94 -23.54
N MET A 150 -5.87 9.13 -23.03
CA MET A 150 -5.90 10.35 -23.84
C MET A 150 -4.80 10.32 -24.90
N LYS A 151 -5.08 10.84 -26.10
CA LYS A 151 -4.12 10.81 -27.20
C LYS A 151 -2.78 11.51 -26.92
N PRO A 152 -2.75 12.68 -26.24
CA PRO A 152 -1.49 13.31 -25.87
C PRO A 152 -0.61 12.49 -24.91
N SER A 153 -1.20 11.56 -24.18
CA SER A 153 -0.51 10.64 -23.25
C SER A 153 -0.11 9.30 -23.89
N GLY A 154 -0.21 9.18 -25.23
CA GLY A 154 0.11 7.95 -25.96
C GLY A 154 -1.06 6.99 -26.13
N GLY A 155 -2.18 7.23 -25.46
CA GLY A 155 -3.37 6.38 -25.52
C GLY A 155 -4.14 6.43 -26.84
N ARG A 156 -5.15 5.57 -26.94
CA ARG A 156 -5.96 5.45 -28.16
C ARG A 156 -7.03 6.53 -28.33
N GLY A 157 -7.14 7.47 -27.39
CA GLY A 157 -8.10 8.60 -27.46
C GLY A 157 -9.54 8.19 -27.17
N VAL A 158 -9.74 7.31 -26.19
CA VAL A 158 -11.06 6.82 -25.76
C VAL A 158 -11.44 7.43 -24.41
N LEU A 159 -12.67 7.96 -24.34
CA LEU A 159 -13.22 8.47 -23.08
C LEU A 159 -13.87 7.31 -22.30
N PRO A 160 -13.54 7.09 -21.00
CA PRO A 160 -14.08 5.98 -20.23
C PRO A 160 -15.59 5.83 -20.28
N GLY A 161 -16.34 6.91 -20.09
CA GLY A 161 -17.81 6.88 -20.10
C GLY A 161 -18.46 7.01 -21.47
N GLY A 162 -17.68 7.18 -22.56
CA GLY A 162 -18.23 7.53 -23.88
C GLY A 162 -18.99 8.84 -23.87
N VAL A 163 -19.85 9.03 -24.85
CA VAL A 163 -20.86 10.11 -24.91
C VAL A 163 -22.12 9.56 -25.58
N PRO A 164 -23.28 10.26 -25.54
CA PRO A 164 -24.47 9.80 -26.24
C PRO A 164 -24.19 9.45 -27.73
N GLY A 165 -24.47 8.20 -28.10
CA GLY A 165 -24.20 7.66 -29.43
C GLY A 165 -22.81 7.07 -29.63
N VAL A 166 -21.91 7.15 -28.64
CA VAL A 166 -20.56 6.56 -28.67
C VAL A 166 -20.38 5.63 -27.46
N ALA A 167 -19.97 4.38 -27.71
CA ALA A 167 -19.77 3.40 -26.66
C ALA A 167 -18.68 3.82 -25.65
N PRO A 168 -18.82 3.45 -24.36
CA PRO A 168 -17.79 3.66 -23.35
C PRO A 168 -16.56 2.78 -23.59
N ALA A 169 -15.46 3.12 -22.92
CA ALA A 169 -14.28 2.28 -22.90
C ALA A 169 -14.56 0.93 -22.22
N ARG A 170 -13.94 -0.12 -22.73
CA ARG A 170 -13.90 -1.43 -22.06
C ARG A 170 -12.76 -1.48 -21.05
N VAL A 171 -13.12 -1.64 -19.78
CA VAL A 171 -12.17 -1.75 -18.65
C VAL A 171 -12.22 -3.17 -18.10
N VAL A 172 -11.06 -3.82 -18.10
CA VAL A 172 -10.90 -5.18 -17.57
C VAL A 172 -10.08 -5.10 -16.28
N VAL A 173 -10.63 -5.62 -15.19
CA VAL A 173 -9.95 -5.71 -13.90
C VAL A 173 -9.62 -7.19 -13.64
N ILE A 174 -8.35 -7.52 -13.47
CA ILE A 174 -7.89 -8.88 -13.16
C ILE A 174 -7.57 -8.95 -11.67
N GLY A 175 -8.39 -9.68 -10.93
CA GLY A 175 -8.36 -9.81 -9.48
C GLY A 175 -9.50 -9.07 -8.78
N GLY A 176 -10.34 -9.81 -8.05
CA GLY A 176 -11.49 -9.31 -7.29
C GLY A 176 -11.20 -9.02 -5.82
N GLY A 177 -9.94 -8.82 -5.45
CA GLY A 177 -9.52 -8.42 -4.11
C GLY A 177 -9.89 -6.97 -3.76
N VAL A 178 -9.32 -6.45 -2.67
CA VAL A 178 -9.60 -5.06 -2.21
C VAL A 178 -9.29 -4.05 -3.31
N ALA A 179 -8.09 -4.10 -3.90
CA ALA A 179 -7.69 -3.16 -4.95
C ALA A 179 -8.57 -3.28 -6.21
N GLY A 180 -8.85 -4.51 -6.67
CA GLY A 180 -9.64 -4.73 -7.89
C GLY A 180 -11.08 -4.25 -7.76
N VAL A 181 -11.75 -4.52 -6.63
CA VAL A 181 -13.13 -4.04 -6.40
C VAL A 181 -13.17 -2.51 -6.30
N ASN A 182 -12.18 -1.88 -5.68
CA ASN A 182 -12.09 -0.43 -5.63
C ASN A 182 -11.81 0.18 -7.01
N ALA A 183 -10.98 -0.47 -7.84
CA ALA A 183 -10.79 -0.08 -9.24
C ALA A 183 -12.10 -0.20 -10.04
N ALA A 184 -12.79 -1.32 -9.92
CA ALA A 184 -14.09 -1.52 -10.57
C ALA A 184 -15.12 -0.48 -10.12
N THR A 185 -15.15 -0.12 -8.83
CA THR A 185 -16.05 0.92 -8.29
C THR A 185 -15.89 2.25 -9.01
N ILE A 186 -14.64 2.71 -9.16
CA ILE A 186 -14.36 3.98 -9.83
C ILE A 186 -14.61 3.88 -11.33
N ALA A 187 -14.19 2.81 -11.99
CA ALA A 187 -14.41 2.61 -13.42
C ALA A 187 -15.92 2.60 -13.77
N VAL A 188 -16.74 1.92 -12.97
CA VAL A 188 -18.22 1.95 -13.08
C VAL A 188 -18.75 3.36 -12.86
N GLY A 189 -18.24 4.07 -11.84
CA GLY A 189 -18.62 5.46 -11.56
C GLY A 189 -18.27 6.42 -12.70
N MET A 190 -17.24 6.14 -13.48
CA MET A 190 -16.85 6.88 -14.69
C MET A 190 -17.71 6.53 -15.91
N GLY A 191 -18.62 5.57 -15.79
CA GLY A 191 -19.50 5.13 -16.87
C GLY A 191 -18.85 4.14 -17.84
N ALA A 192 -17.73 3.53 -17.52
CA ALA A 192 -17.06 2.54 -18.36
C ALA A 192 -17.84 1.19 -18.42
N ASP A 193 -17.62 0.43 -19.51
CA ASP A 193 -18.05 -0.97 -19.61
C ASP A 193 -17.02 -1.84 -18.87
N VAL A 194 -17.35 -2.25 -17.65
CA VAL A 194 -16.41 -2.91 -16.73
C VAL A 194 -16.63 -4.41 -16.65
N GLN A 195 -15.54 -5.17 -16.75
CA GLN A 195 -15.50 -6.60 -16.49
C GLN A 195 -14.42 -6.91 -15.43
N ILE A 196 -14.78 -7.68 -14.40
CA ILE A 196 -13.86 -8.13 -13.36
C ILE A 196 -13.69 -9.65 -13.39
N LEU A 197 -12.44 -10.10 -13.30
CA LEU A 197 -12.08 -11.51 -13.32
C LEU A 197 -11.48 -11.92 -11.97
N ASP A 198 -11.93 -13.05 -11.45
CA ASP A 198 -11.33 -13.69 -10.27
C ASP A 198 -11.44 -15.21 -10.39
N THR A 199 -10.52 -15.94 -9.76
CA THR A 199 -10.58 -17.42 -9.71
C THR A 199 -11.59 -17.90 -8.68
N ASN A 200 -11.93 -17.11 -7.68
CA ASN A 200 -12.85 -17.44 -6.59
C ASN A 200 -14.28 -17.05 -6.97
N VAL A 201 -15.10 -18.06 -7.30
CA VAL A 201 -16.51 -17.86 -7.69
C VAL A 201 -17.36 -17.28 -6.56
N ASP A 202 -17.07 -17.60 -5.30
CA ASP A 202 -17.81 -17.01 -4.17
C ASP A 202 -17.51 -15.51 -4.05
N ARG A 203 -16.27 -15.11 -4.34
CA ARG A 203 -15.91 -13.70 -4.44
C ARG A 203 -16.66 -13.02 -5.59
N LEU A 204 -16.75 -13.65 -6.75
CA LEU A 204 -17.54 -13.14 -7.87
C LEU A 204 -19.02 -12.97 -7.53
N ARG A 205 -19.63 -13.90 -6.77
CA ARG A 205 -21.01 -13.74 -6.27
C ARG A 205 -21.19 -12.51 -5.39
N GLN A 206 -20.24 -12.25 -4.49
CA GLN A 206 -20.26 -11.05 -3.64
C GLN A 206 -20.17 -9.78 -4.48
N ILE A 207 -19.28 -9.76 -5.47
CA ILE A 207 -19.09 -8.62 -6.38
C ILE A 207 -20.34 -8.40 -7.22
N ASP A 208 -20.92 -9.45 -7.78
CA ASP A 208 -22.16 -9.36 -8.56
C ASP A 208 -23.30 -8.75 -7.73
N ALA A 209 -23.50 -9.25 -6.52
CA ALA A 209 -24.51 -8.72 -5.59
C ALA A 209 -24.24 -7.25 -5.22
N GLN A 210 -22.98 -6.84 -5.03
CA GLN A 210 -22.61 -5.48 -4.70
C GLN A 210 -22.89 -4.51 -5.85
N PHE A 211 -22.60 -4.91 -7.08
CA PHE A 211 -22.70 -4.02 -8.24
C PHE A 211 -24.06 -4.11 -8.96
N GLN A 212 -24.86 -5.12 -8.68
CA GLN A 212 -26.25 -5.23 -9.17
C GLN A 212 -26.36 -5.05 -10.70
N GLY A 213 -25.53 -5.75 -11.46
CA GLY A 213 -25.51 -5.73 -12.92
C GLY A 213 -24.81 -4.53 -13.56
N ARG A 214 -24.22 -3.62 -12.78
CA ARG A 214 -23.45 -2.47 -13.31
C ARG A 214 -22.07 -2.82 -13.85
N LEU A 215 -21.61 -4.03 -13.63
CA LEU A 215 -20.42 -4.64 -14.22
C LEU A 215 -20.67 -6.10 -14.52
N ARG A 216 -19.76 -6.72 -15.25
CA ARG A 216 -19.79 -8.17 -15.51
C ARG A 216 -18.70 -8.87 -14.73
N THR A 217 -19.04 -10.00 -14.12
CA THR A 217 -18.08 -10.90 -13.46
C THR A 217 -17.73 -12.06 -14.38
N LEU A 218 -16.49 -12.53 -14.35
CA LEU A 218 -16.04 -13.67 -15.14
C LEU A 218 -15.06 -14.52 -14.34
N ALA A 219 -15.24 -15.86 -14.37
CA ALA A 219 -14.28 -16.77 -13.78
C ALA A 219 -12.93 -16.70 -14.54
N SER A 220 -11.86 -16.43 -13.79
CA SER A 220 -10.52 -16.21 -14.35
C SER A 220 -9.88 -17.53 -14.75
N ASN A 221 -9.47 -17.63 -16.00
CA ASN A 221 -8.58 -18.64 -16.56
C ASN A 221 -7.83 -18.02 -17.74
N SER A 222 -6.83 -18.69 -18.30
CA SER A 222 -6.01 -18.14 -19.37
C SER A 222 -6.83 -17.73 -20.59
N PHE A 223 -7.79 -18.55 -21.02
CA PHE A 223 -8.65 -18.25 -22.16
C PHE A 223 -9.52 -17.01 -21.92
N ALA A 224 -10.17 -16.93 -20.75
CA ALA A 224 -11.01 -15.80 -20.39
C ALA A 224 -10.21 -14.49 -20.31
N ILE A 225 -9.00 -14.54 -19.73
CA ILE A 225 -8.08 -13.39 -19.69
C ILE A 225 -7.70 -12.96 -21.11
N GLU A 226 -7.29 -13.88 -21.97
CA GLU A 226 -6.92 -13.56 -23.34
C GLU A 226 -8.04 -12.88 -24.12
N GLN A 227 -9.26 -13.40 -24.03
CA GLN A 227 -10.42 -12.82 -24.71
C GLN A 227 -10.73 -11.41 -24.18
N ALA A 228 -10.75 -11.23 -22.87
CA ALA A 228 -11.06 -9.96 -22.24
C ALA A 228 -10.00 -8.89 -22.57
N VAL A 229 -8.71 -9.25 -22.47
CA VAL A 229 -7.58 -8.33 -22.70
C VAL A 229 -7.49 -7.86 -24.16
N ARG A 230 -7.71 -8.75 -25.13
CA ARG A 230 -7.73 -8.36 -26.57
C ARG A 230 -8.79 -7.30 -26.87
N GLU A 231 -9.90 -7.33 -26.17
CA GLU A 231 -11.01 -6.38 -26.39
C GLU A 231 -10.96 -5.15 -25.48
N ALA A 232 -10.05 -5.12 -24.50
CA ALA A 232 -9.93 -4.03 -23.56
C ALA A 232 -9.35 -2.74 -24.17
N ASP A 233 -9.77 -1.62 -23.66
CA ASP A 233 -9.11 -0.32 -23.83
C ASP A 233 -8.19 -0.04 -22.63
N LEU A 234 -8.60 -0.50 -21.43
CA LEU A 234 -7.83 -0.39 -20.18
C LEU A 234 -7.86 -1.75 -19.44
N VAL A 235 -6.69 -2.23 -19.08
CA VAL A 235 -6.52 -3.41 -18.21
C VAL A 235 -5.91 -2.98 -16.88
N ILE A 236 -6.51 -3.38 -15.78
CA ILE A 236 -6.01 -3.12 -14.42
C ILE A 236 -5.65 -4.45 -13.78
N GLY A 237 -4.37 -4.66 -13.51
CA GLY A 237 -3.84 -5.81 -12.80
C GLY A 237 -3.88 -5.57 -11.30
N ALA A 238 -4.69 -6.37 -10.58
CA ALA A 238 -4.94 -6.21 -9.15
C ALA A 238 -4.86 -7.54 -8.38
N VAL A 239 -4.03 -8.47 -8.87
CA VAL A 239 -3.82 -9.76 -8.21
C VAL A 239 -2.71 -9.62 -7.17
N LEU A 240 -3.05 -9.86 -5.93
CA LEU A 240 -2.12 -9.90 -4.80
C LEU A 240 -2.11 -11.33 -4.22
N VAL A 241 -0.91 -11.90 -4.13
CA VAL A 241 -0.67 -13.17 -3.44
C VAL A 241 0.13 -12.87 -2.16
N PRO A 242 -0.48 -13.01 -0.97
CA PRO A 242 0.23 -12.71 0.27
C PRO A 242 1.53 -13.52 0.41
N GLY A 243 2.66 -12.83 0.58
CA GLY A 243 3.97 -13.46 0.78
C GLY A 243 4.61 -14.09 -0.45
N ALA A 244 4.04 -13.91 -1.66
CA ALA A 244 4.59 -14.44 -2.90
C ALA A 244 4.57 -13.41 -4.04
N ALA A 245 5.35 -13.67 -5.09
CA ALA A 245 5.29 -12.87 -6.31
C ALA A 245 3.93 -13.04 -7.01
N ALA A 246 3.45 -11.96 -7.63
CA ALA A 246 2.25 -12.01 -8.45
C ALA A 246 2.45 -12.93 -9.68
N PRO A 247 1.44 -13.73 -10.05
CA PRO A 247 1.53 -14.54 -11.27
C PRO A 247 1.50 -13.65 -12.51
N LYS A 248 2.24 -14.02 -13.56
CA LYS A 248 2.22 -13.34 -14.86
C LYS A 248 1.00 -13.79 -15.66
N LEU A 249 -0.03 -12.95 -15.73
CA LEU A 249 -1.34 -13.28 -16.30
C LEU A 249 -1.53 -12.72 -17.71
N VAL A 250 -0.77 -11.69 -18.09
CA VAL A 250 -0.80 -11.10 -19.44
C VAL A 250 0.61 -11.21 -20.03
N SER A 251 0.75 -12.01 -21.06
CA SER A 251 2.01 -12.25 -21.75
C SER A 251 2.37 -11.11 -22.70
N ASN A 252 3.66 -11.00 -23.07
CA ASN A 252 4.14 -10.07 -24.09
C ASN A 252 3.41 -10.28 -25.44
N ALA A 253 3.18 -11.54 -25.84
CA ALA A 253 2.44 -11.86 -27.06
C ALA A 253 0.99 -11.35 -27.01
N LEU A 254 0.32 -11.47 -25.84
CA LEU A 254 -1.04 -10.98 -25.68
C LEU A 254 -1.10 -9.45 -25.75
N VAL A 255 -0.09 -8.76 -25.18
CA VAL A 255 0.02 -7.29 -25.31
C VAL A 255 0.15 -6.86 -26.78
N ALA A 256 0.91 -7.60 -27.59
CA ALA A 256 1.04 -7.33 -29.02
C ALA A 256 -0.30 -7.44 -29.78
N ASP A 257 -1.21 -8.29 -29.29
CA ASP A 257 -2.55 -8.50 -29.88
C ASP A 257 -3.60 -7.47 -29.40
N MET A 258 -3.26 -6.63 -28.43
CA MET A 258 -4.19 -5.61 -27.92
C MET A 258 -4.46 -4.50 -28.92
N LYS A 259 -5.56 -3.79 -28.72
CA LYS A 259 -5.88 -2.60 -29.53
C LYS A 259 -4.76 -1.56 -29.38
N PRO A 260 -4.25 -0.97 -30.49
CA PRO A 260 -3.22 0.07 -30.40
C PRO A 260 -3.64 1.25 -29.49
N GLY A 261 -2.74 1.66 -28.60
CA GLY A 261 -2.99 2.72 -27.63
C GLY A 261 -3.81 2.26 -26.40
N SER A 262 -4.02 0.95 -26.23
CA SER A 262 -4.57 0.41 -24.98
C SER A 262 -3.63 0.69 -23.79
N VAL A 263 -4.20 0.75 -22.59
CA VAL A 263 -3.47 1.06 -21.36
C VAL A 263 -3.52 -0.13 -20.41
N LEU A 264 -2.38 -0.45 -19.79
CA LEU A 264 -2.27 -1.44 -18.72
C LEU A 264 -1.74 -0.77 -17.45
N VAL A 265 -2.52 -0.85 -16.38
CA VAL A 265 -2.14 -0.35 -15.04
C VAL A 265 -1.88 -1.55 -14.14
N ASP A 266 -0.67 -1.67 -13.61
CA ASP A 266 -0.30 -2.77 -12.72
C ASP A 266 -0.22 -2.31 -11.27
N ILE A 267 -1.27 -2.56 -10.48
CA ILE A 267 -1.30 -2.26 -9.05
C ILE A 267 -0.40 -3.22 -8.27
N ALA A 268 -0.17 -4.42 -8.78
CA ALA A 268 0.63 -5.46 -8.13
C ALA A 268 2.14 -5.29 -8.34
N ILE A 269 2.58 -4.16 -8.85
CA ILE A 269 4.00 -3.92 -9.22
C ILE A 269 4.97 -4.12 -8.07
N ASP A 270 4.59 -3.78 -6.84
CA ASP A 270 5.41 -3.98 -5.63
C ASP A 270 5.70 -5.47 -5.35
N GLN A 271 4.93 -6.38 -5.96
CA GLN A 271 5.11 -7.83 -5.91
C GLN A 271 5.58 -8.41 -7.26
N GLY A 272 6.27 -7.61 -8.05
CA GLY A 272 6.79 -8.00 -9.36
C GLY A 272 5.83 -7.80 -10.53
N GLY A 273 4.59 -7.39 -10.26
CA GLY A 273 3.55 -7.15 -11.27
C GLY A 273 2.93 -8.41 -11.85
N CYS A 274 1.69 -8.30 -12.32
CA CYS A 274 0.94 -9.40 -12.93
C CYS A 274 0.96 -9.42 -14.47
N PHE A 275 1.70 -8.53 -15.10
CA PHE A 275 1.99 -8.59 -16.54
C PHE A 275 3.44 -9.00 -16.78
N GLU A 276 3.70 -9.74 -17.87
CA GLU A 276 5.06 -10.23 -18.19
C GLU A 276 6.06 -9.07 -18.30
N ASP A 277 5.68 -7.99 -18.96
CA ASP A 277 6.51 -6.82 -19.23
C ASP A 277 6.46 -5.76 -18.12
N SER A 278 5.80 -6.02 -16.99
CA SER A 278 5.75 -5.07 -15.87
C SER A 278 7.13 -4.82 -15.30
N ARG A 279 7.49 -3.55 -15.19
CA ARG A 279 8.68 -3.07 -14.48
C ARG A 279 8.34 -1.83 -13.66
N PRO A 280 8.90 -1.67 -12.45
CA PRO A 280 8.61 -0.51 -11.60
C PRO A 280 8.94 0.80 -12.30
N THR A 281 8.05 1.77 -12.20
CA THR A 281 8.23 3.16 -12.61
C THR A 281 8.05 4.10 -11.42
N THR A 282 8.29 5.39 -11.64
CA THR A 282 8.18 6.43 -10.61
C THR A 282 7.09 7.44 -10.98
N HIS A 283 6.69 8.27 -10.02
CA HIS A 283 5.76 9.37 -10.31
C HIS A 283 6.32 10.43 -11.27
N ALA A 284 7.65 10.54 -11.41
CA ALA A 284 8.30 11.45 -12.35
C ALA A 284 8.23 10.94 -13.80
N GLU A 285 8.37 9.61 -13.98
CA GLU A 285 8.30 8.93 -15.28
C GLU A 285 7.35 7.73 -15.14
N PRO A 286 6.01 7.97 -15.15
CA PRO A 286 5.05 6.95 -14.71
C PRO A 286 4.76 5.87 -15.75
N THR A 287 5.01 6.12 -17.03
CA THR A 287 4.60 5.25 -18.14
C THR A 287 5.75 4.88 -19.04
N TYR A 288 5.58 3.76 -19.74
CA TYR A 288 6.45 3.31 -20.85
C TYR A 288 5.61 2.50 -21.83
N ASP A 289 6.11 2.36 -23.04
CA ASP A 289 5.44 1.62 -24.11
C ASP A 289 5.94 0.18 -24.20
N VAL A 290 5.01 -0.75 -24.41
CA VAL A 290 5.26 -2.13 -24.80
C VAL A 290 4.42 -2.42 -26.04
N HIS A 291 5.06 -2.74 -27.15
CA HIS A 291 4.42 -2.78 -28.48
C HIS A 291 3.66 -1.45 -28.74
N ASN A 292 2.36 -1.53 -28.94
CA ASN A 292 1.51 -0.35 -29.15
C ASN A 292 0.66 0.01 -27.93
N SER A 293 1.02 -0.45 -26.75
CA SER A 293 0.28 -0.26 -25.50
C SER A 293 1.08 0.54 -24.50
N VAL A 294 0.38 1.34 -23.68
CA VAL A 294 0.96 2.18 -22.61
C VAL A 294 0.87 1.43 -21.30
N PHE A 295 2.00 1.26 -20.61
CA PHE A 295 2.10 0.65 -19.28
C PHE A 295 2.26 1.73 -18.22
N TYR A 296 1.46 1.65 -17.15
CA TYR A 296 1.58 2.43 -15.93
C TYR A 296 1.87 1.46 -14.77
N CYS A 297 3.09 1.48 -14.25
CA CYS A 297 3.55 0.55 -13.21
C CYS A 297 4.24 1.31 -12.07
N VAL A 298 3.66 2.42 -11.63
CA VAL A 298 4.25 3.24 -10.55
C VAL A 298 4.21 2.47 -9.24
N ALA A 299 5.38 2.20 -8.68
CA ALA A 299 5.50 1.73 -7.31
C ALA A 299 5.01 2.80 -6.34
N ASN A 300 4.31 2.39 -5.28
CA ASN A 300 3.76 3.32 -4.31
C ASN A 300 2.70 4.30 -4.89
N MET A 301 1.77 3.79 -5.67
CA MET A 301 0.65 4.58 -6.20
C MET A 301 -0.06 5.45 -5.13
N PRO A 302 -0.32 4.96 -3.89
CA PRO A 302 -0.95 5.77 -2.84
C PRO A 302 -0.19 7.03 -2.45
N GLY A 303 1.12 7.08 -2.69
CA GLY A 303 1.96 8.25 -2.45
C GLY A 303 1.59 9.47 -3.31
N ALA A 304 0.93 9.27 -4.46
CA ALA A 304 0.47 10.34 -5.33
C ALA A 304 -0.71 11.16 -4.76
N VAL A 305 -1.44 10.60 -3.80
CA VAL A 305 -2.60 11.24 -3.15
C VAL A 305 -2.42 11.22 -1.62
N PRO A 306 -1.36 11.89 -1.12
CA PRO A 306 -0.87 11.71 0.25
C PRO A 306 -1.89 12.12 1.32
N ARG A 307 -2.70 13.17 1.08
CA ARG A 307 -3.74 13.57 2.03
C ARG A 307 -4.77 12.46 2.24
N THR A 308 -5.31 11.89 1.17
CA THR A 308 -6.25 10.76 1.25
C THR A 308 -5.59 9.55 1.90
N SER A 309 -4.37 9.21 1.48
CA SER A 309 -3.65 8.05 1.96
C SER A 309 -3.26 8.15 3.42
N THR A 310 -2.85 9.33 3.90
CA THR A 310 -2.54 9.59 5.31
C THR A 310 -3.77 9.34 6.19
N TYR A 311 -4.91 9.93 5.86
CA TYR A 311 -6.13 9.71 6.64
C TYR A 311 -6.63 8.27 6.57
N ALA A 312 -6.60 7.65 5.40
CA ALA A 312 -6.99 6.24 5.24
C ALA A 312 -6.12 5.30 6.09
N LEU A 313 -4.80 5.52 6.09
CA LEU A 313 -3.86 4.72 6.87
C LEU A 313 -4.02 4.98 8.38
N THR A 314 -4.01 6.24 8.79
CA THR A 314 -4.02 6.60 10.22
C THR A 314 -5.33 6.22 10.91
N ASN A 315 -6.46 6.21 10.20
CA ASN A 315 -7.73 5.71 10.73
C ASN A 315 -7.65 4.26 11.21
N VAL A 316 -6.84 3.42 10.57
CA VAL A 316 -6.71 2.00 10.94
C VAL A 316 -5.49 1.73 11.82
N THR A 317 -4.42 2.54 11.75
CA THR A 317 -3.22 2.34 12.57
C THR A 317 -3.37 2.93 13.97
N LEU A 318 -4.16 4.00 14.13
CA LEU A 318 -4.32 4.71 15.41
C LEU A 318 -4.76 3.80 16.56
N PRO A 319 -5.76 2.92 16.43
CA PRO A 319 -6.14 2.03 17.53
C PRO A 319 -4.99 1.15 18.04
N TYR A 320 -4.16 0.66 17.12
CA TYR A 320 -2.98 -0.15 17.46
C TYR A 320 -1.87 0.71 18.08
N ALA A 321 -1.64 1.91 17.53
CA ALA A 321 -0.69 2.87 18.13
C ALA A 321 -1.07 3.25 19.56
N VAL A 322 -2.36 3.47 19.83
CA VAL A 322 -2.89 3.71 21.17
C VAL A 322 -2.66 2.51 22.08
N ALA A 323 -2.95 1.29 21.62
CA ALA A 323 -2.73 0.08 22.40
C ALA A 323 -1.24 -0.11 22.77
N LEU A 324 -0.35 0.13 21.80
CA LEU A 324 1.10 0.07 22.00
C LEU A 324 1.59 1.15 22.97
N ALA A 325 1.03 2.35 22.90
CA ALA A 325 1.37 3.46 23.80
C ALA A 325 0.87 3.22 25.22
N ASP A 326 -0.40 2.83 25.39
CA ASP A 326 -1.04 2.65 26.70
C ASP A 326 -0.44 1.47 27.48
N LYS A 327 -0.18 0.34 26.79
CA LYS A 327 0.18 -0.94 27.41
C LYS A 327 1.66 -1.29 27.31
N GLY A 328 2.39 -0.63 26.40
CA GLY A 328 3.70 -1.08 25.92
C GLY A 328 3.58 -2.25 24.93
N TRP A 329 4.61 -2.45 24.12
CA TRP A 329 4.59 -3.42 23.02
C TRP A 329 4.29 -4.85 23.49
N SER A 330 4.92 -5.32 24.56
CA SER A 330 4.78 -6.70 25.04
C SER A 330 3.35 -7.02 25.46
N GLN A 331 2.74 -6.18 26.29
CA GLN A 331 1.36 -6.41 26.75
C GLN A 331 0.36 -6.24 25.62
N ALA A 332 0.55 -5.25 24.73
CA ALA A 332 -0.33 -5.02 23.59
C ALA A 332 -0.33 -6.24 22.62
N LEU A 333 0.83 -6.85 22.39
CA LEU A 333 0.95 -8.02 21.53
C LEU A 333 0.38 -9.30 22.18
N ASN A 334 0.53 -9.44 23.49
CA ASN A 334 -0.05 -10.57 24.23
C ASN A 334 -1.59 -10.49 24.27
N ASP A 335 -2.15 -9.29 24.31
CA ASP A 335 -3.59 -9.06 24.32
C ASP A 335 -4.25 -9.22 22.93
N ASP A 336 -3.48 -8.97 21.87
CA ASP A 336 -3.98 -9.03 20.48
C ASP A 336 -3.06 -9.88 19.59
N ARG A 337 -3.52 -11.12 19.34
CA ARG A 337 -2.79 -12.05 18.45
C ARG A 337 -2.60 -11.51 17.03
N SER A 338 -3.53 -10.72 16.53
CA SER A 338 -3.41 -10.11 15.20
C SER A 338 -2.27 -9.11 15.15
N LEU A 339 -2.16 -8.26 16.18
CA LEU A 339 -1.05 -7.33 16.33
C LEU A 339 0.28 -8.06 16.56
N ALA A 340 0.27 -9.17 17.32
CA ALA A 340 1.46 -9.98 17.56
C ALA A 340 2.11 -10.50 16.28
N LEU A 341 1.32 -10.83 15.25
CA LEU A 341 1.83 -11.21 13.92
C LEU A 341 2.55 -10.06 13.22
N GLY A 342 2.34 -8.83 13.67
CA GLY A 342 3.07 -7.64 13.23
C GLY A 342 4.53 -7.61 13.70
N LEU A 343 4.89 -8.31 14.77
CA LEU A 343 6.25 -8.31 15.28
C LEU A 343 7.18 -9.01 14.30
N ASN A 344 8.10 -8.27 13.72
CA ASN A 344 9.08 -8.82 12.77
C ASN A 344 10.48 -8.93 13.38
N VAL A 345 10.87 -7.97 14.21
CA VAL A 345 12.18 -7.97 14.89
C VAL A 345 12.02 -7.52 16.34
N HIS A 346 12.71 -8.20 17.26
CA HIS A 346 12.84 -7.75 18.65
C HIS A 346 14.18 -8.18 19.24
N ALA A 347 14.90 -7.24 19.85
CA ALA A 347 16.15 -7.49 20.58
C ALA A 347 17.13 -8.40 19.81
N GLY A 348 17.35 -8.11 18.53
CA GLY A 348 18.25 -8.86 17.66
C GLY A 348 17.73 -10.21 17.15
N ARG A 349 16.43 -10.49 17.31
CA ARG A 349 15.77 -11.73 16.86
C ARG A 349 14.77 -11.43 15.76
N LEU A 350 14.79 -12.23 14.68
CA LEU A 350 13.85 -12.14 13.57
C LEU A 350 12.69 -13.12 13.78
N THR A 351 11.48 -12.60 13.96
CA THR A 351 10.31 -13.39 14.34
C THR A 351 9.36 -13.69 13.17
N ASN A 352 9.62 -13.12 11.99
CA ASN A 352 8.80 -13.35 10.80
C ASN A 352 9.43 -14.42 9.90
N GLY A 353 8.78 -15.58 9.79
CA GLY A 353 9.29 -16.73 9.03
C GLY A 353 9.52 -16.43 7.54
N PRO A 354 8.53 -15.87 6.80
CA PRO A 354 8.69 -15.47 5.41
C PRO A 354 9.86 -14.51 5.16
N VAL A 355 10.11 -13.56 6.07
CA VAL A 355 11.28 -12.67 5.98
C VAL A 355 12.58 -13.45 6.17
N ALA A 356 12.62 -14.36 7.13
CA ALA A 356 13.80 -15.20 7.38
C ALA A 356 14.12 -16.08 6.16
N GLU A 357 13.11 -16.68 5.56
CA GLU A 357 13.26 -17.47 4.33
C GLU A 357 13.81 -16.63 3.16
N ALA A 358 13.22 -15.46 2.92
CA ALA A 358 13.59 -14.57 1.81
C ALA A 358 15.01 -13.99 1.98
N THR A 359 15.43 -13.71 3.22
CA THR A 359 16.73 -13.07 3.51
C THR A 359 17.84 -14.07 3.82
N GLY A 360 17.50 -15.34 4.10
CA GLY A 360 18.44 -16.36 4.56
C GLY A 360 18.94 -16.14 6.00
N LEU A 361 18.21 -15.38 6.81
CA LEU A 361 18.53 -15.11 8.20
C LEU A 361 17.85 -16.10 9.15
N VAL A 362 18.35 -16.19 10.39
CA VAL A 362 17.84 -17.15 11.39
C VAL A 362 16.47 -16.70 11.91
N HIS A 363 15.48 -17.59 11.81
CA HIS A 363 14.15 -17.39 12.37
C HIS A 363 14.09 -17.73 13.84
N THR A 364 13.43 -16.91 14.63
CA THR A 364 13.07 -17.16 16.03
C THR A 364 11.55 -17.24 16.15
N PRO A 365 10.95 -18.33 16.66
CA PRO A 365 9.51 -18.40 16.82
C PRO A 365 8.95 -17.26 17.68
N LEU A 366 7.86 -16.65 17.23
CA LEU A 366 7.22 -15.51 17.88
C LEU A 366 6.89 -15.80 19.36
N GLU A 367 6.44 -17.00 19.66
CA GLU A 367 6.04 -17.46 20.99
C GLU A 367 7.22 -17.51 22.00
N THR A 368 8.45 -17.47 21.52
CA THR A 368 9.65 -17.45 22.39
C THR A 368 10.08 -16.03 22.75
N VAL A 369 9.43 -15.03 22.16
CA VAL A 369 9.75 -13.60 22.33
C VAL A 369 8.67 -12.87 23.11
N LEU A 370 7.41 -13.32 23.00
CA LEU A 370 6.27 -12.84 23.78
C LEU A 370 6.23 -13.48 25.17
#